data_9d7b8ea87c3318d7c7309cb203f4abf9
#
_entry.id   9d7b8ea87c3318d7c7309cb203f4abf9
#
_cell.length_a   1.000
_cell.length_b   1.000
_cell.length_c   1.000
_cell.angle_alpha   90.00
_cell.angle_beta   90.00
_cell.angle_gamma   90.00
#
_symmetry.space_group_name_H-M   'P 1'
#
loop_
_entity.id
_entity.type
_entity.pdbx_description
1 polymer ?
#
loop_
_entity_poly.entity_id
_entity_poly.type
_entity_poly.pdbx_seq_one_letter_code
_entity_poly.pdbx_strand_id
1 'polypeptide(L)'
;MEYNKVIKNINNYFFNLSVIKYIFFILILSYVVFLPFGFLFNNYEYDIGGPQSIINASFLGKIFIGSLLAPIFETFVFQYIPIELLDKIKIKKNKDFFVLIISSLFFSLTHTYSLIYVLYTFVMGIFLSYTYILYKKKNFHPFWIVVIIHSLRNTITTFILFLF
;
A
#
# COMPACT_ATOMS: atom_id res chain seq x y z
N MET A 1 27.99 5.41 -5.08
CA MET A 1 27.93 6.73 -4.41
C MET A 1 26.71 7.54 -4.89
N GLU A 2 26.39 7.59 -6.18
CA GLU A 2 25.22 8.30 -6.75
C GLU A 2 23.85 7.75 -6.31
N TYR A 3 23.69 6.44 -6.28
CA TYR A 3 22.44 5.78 -5.86
C TYR A 3 21.94 6.27 -4.49
N ASN A 4 22.82 6.36 -3.50
CA ASN A 4 22.46 6.86 -2.17
C ASN A 4 22.04 8.34 -2.19
N LYS A 5 22.57 9.15 -3.12
CA LYS A 5 22.21 10.56 -3.29
C LYS A 5 20.80 10.70 -3.88
N VAL A 6 20.46 9.87 -4.87
CA VAL A 6 19.11 9.87 -5.49
C VAL A 6 18.04 9.50 -4.47
N ILE A 7 18.23 8.40 -3.73
CA ILE A 7 17.26 7.98 -2.68
C ILE A 7 17.10 9.05 -1.62
N LYS A 8 18.22 9.67 -1.19
CA LYS A 8 18.17 10.77 -0.21
C LYS A 8 17.37 11.97 -0.73
N ASN A 9 17.54 12.33 -1.99
CA ASN A 9 16.81 13.44 -2.61
C ASN A 9 15.32 13.14 -2.72
N ILE A 10 14.94 11.92 -3.13
CA ILE A 10 13.55 11.47 -3.18
C ILE A 10 12.91 11.52 -1.78
N ASN A 11 13.58 10.97 -0.79
CA ASN A 11 13.09 11.00 0.59
C ASN A 11 12.94 12.42 1.12
N ASN A 12 13.88 13.31 0.84
CA ASN A 12 13.80 14.71 1.24
C ASN A 12 12.65 15.43 0.53
N TYR A 13 12.43 15.15 -0.75
CA TYR A 13 11.30 15.71 -1.48
C TYR A 13 9.96 15.31 -0.83
N PHE A 14 9.74 14.03 -0.62
CA PHE A 14 8.52 13.54 0.02
C PHE A 14 8.37 14.00 1.47
N PHE A 15 9.48 14.10 2.19
CA PHE A 15 9.47 14.59 3.57
C PHE A 15 8.98 16.04 3.66
N ASN A 16 9.28 16.87 2.67
CA ASN A 16 8.91 18.29 2.64
C ASN A 16 7.51 18.56 2.04
N LEU A 17 6.86 17.55 1.45
CA LEU A 17 5.50 17.74 0.97
C LEU A 17 4.51 17.94 2.13
N SER A 18 3.51 18.80 1.89
CA SER A 18 2.33 18.83 2.75
C SER A 18 1.57 17.51 2.67
N VAL A 19 0.83 17.16 3.71
CA VAL A 19 0.07 15.91 3.81
C VAL A 19 -0.83 15.70 2.60
N ILE A 20 -1.60 16.72 2.24
CA ILE A 20 -2.54 16.65 1.11
C ILE A 20 -1.81 16.39 -0.21
N LYS A 21 -0.74 17.14 -0.50
CA LYS A 21 0.07 16.94 -1.72
C LYS A 21 0.69 15.55 -1.77
N TYR A 22 1.16 15.03 -0.63
CA TYR A 22 1.72 13.69 -0.52
C TYR A 22 0.66 12.62 -0.84
N ILE A 23 -0.54 12.71 -0.21
CA ILE A 23 -1.64 11.76 -0.45
C ILE A 23 -2.00 11.73 -1.94
N PHE A 24 -2.24 12.89 -2.56
CA PHE A 24 -2.56 12.96 -3.99
C PHE A 24 -1.44 12.38 -4.85
N PHE A 25 -0.18 12.72 -4.54
CA PHE A 25 0.96 12.22 -5.31
C PHE A 25 1.06 10.69 -5.23
N ILE A 26 0.96 10.11 -4.03
CA ILE A 26 1.02 8.65 -3.86
C ILE A 26 -0.16 7.95 -4.53
N LEU A 27 -1.36 8.50 -4.44
CA LEU A 27 -2.53 7.96 -5.14
C LEU A 27 -2.30 7.92 -6.66
N ILE A 28 -1.92 9.04 -7.27
CA ILE A 28 -1.63 9.10 -8.71
C ILE A 28 -0.51 8.13 -9.07
N LEU A 29 0.60 8.16 -8.34
CA LEU A 29 1.76 7.30 -8.58
C LEU A 29 1.36 5.82 -8.49
N SER A 30 0.53 5.44 -7.51
CA SER A 30 0.06 4.07 -7.37
C SER A 30 -0.71 3.62 -8.63
N TYR A 31 -1.63 4.44 -9.16
CA TYR A 31 -2.36 4.09 -10.38
C TYR A 31 -1.44 3.98 -11.60
N VAL A 32 -0.50 4.92 -11.78
CA VAL A 32 0.48 4.87 -12.88
C VAL A 32 1.33 3.60 -12.82
N VAL A 33 1.83 3.25 -11.65
CA VAL A 33 2.66 2.02 -11.46
C VAL A 33 1.82 0.75 -11.68
N PHE A 34 0.52 0.81 -11.47
CA PHE A 34 -0.37 -0.33 -11.66
C PHE A 34 -0.96 -0.48 -13.06
N LEU A 35 -0.75 0.47 -13.98
CA LEU A 35 -1.19 0.33 -15.38
C LEU A 35 -0.69 -0.98 -16.04
N PRO A 36 0.58 -1.39 -15.91
CA PRO A 36 1.04 -2.67 -16.46
C PRO A 36 0.32 -3.90 -15.88
N PHE A 37 -0.07 -3.84 -14.60
CA PHE A 37 -0.84 -4.93 -13.98
C PHE A 37 -2.25 -5.05 -14.58
N GLY A 38 -2.89 -3.94 -14.94
CA GLY A 38 -4.16 -3.95 -15.65
C GLY A 38 -4.07 -4.73 -16.96
N PHE A 39 -3.00 -4.50 -17.74
CA PHE A 39 -2.74 -5.26 -18.96
C PHE A 39 -2.50 -6.75 -18.66
N LEU A 40 -1.72 -7.08 -17.62
CA LEU A 40 -1.49 -8.46 -17.22
C LEU A 40 -2.78 -9.13 -16.78
N PHE A 41 -3.63 -8.45 -16.03
CA PHE A 41 -4.91 -8.96 -15.56
C PHE A 41 -5.86 -9.28 -16.72
N ASN A 42 -5.95 -8.40 -17.72
CA ASN A 42 -6.82 -8.61 -18.87
C ASN A 42 -6.37 -9.78 -19.78
N ASN A 43 -5.09 -10.14 -19.76
CA ASN A 43 -4.52 -11.22 -20.55
C ASN A 43 -4.29 -12.51 -19.75
N TYR A 44 -4.70 -12.56 -18.50
CA TYR A 44 -4.55 -13.71 -17.63
C TYR A 44 -5.80 -14.59 -17.73
N GLU A 45 -5.64 -15.82 -18.24
CA GLU A 45 -6.75 -16.75 -18.52
C GLU A 45 -7.44 -17.29 -17.24
N TYR A 46 -6.83 -17.11 -16.08
CA TYR A 46 -7.36 -17.61 -14.81
C TYR A 46 -8.01 -16.47 -13.98
N ASP A 47 -8.92 -16.85 -13.10
CA ASP A 47 -9.48 -15.91 -12.12
C ASP A 47 -8.34 -15.25 -11.31
N ILE A 48 -8.23 -13.94 -11.42
CA ILE A 48 -7.23 -13.16 -10.71
C ILE A 48 -7.43 -13.31 -9.19
N GLY A 49 -8.66 -13.58 -8.80
CA GLY A 49 -9.06 -13.79 -7.42
C GLY A 49 -9.31 -12.51 -6.67
N GLY A 50 -9.60 -12.69 -5.41
CA GLY A 50 -9.94 -11.66 -4.43
C GLY A 50 -10.81 -12.25 -3.34
N PRO A 51 -11.05 -11.53 -2.23
CA PRO A 51 -11.91 -12.03 -1.16
C PRO A 51 -13.35 -12.15 -1.68
N GLN A 52 -13.85 -13.37 -1.77
CA GLN A 52 -15.19 -13.66 -2.31
C GLN A 52 -16.31 -12.88 -1.55
N SER A 53 -16.10 -12.66 -0.25
CA SER A 53 -17.00 -11.83 0.56
C SER A 53 -17.09 -10.38 0.07
N ILE A 54 -16.02 -9.84 -0.50
CA ILE A 54 -15.99 -8.49 -1.08
C ILE A 54 -16.49 -8.52 -2.53
N ILE A 55 -16.07 -9.51 -3.33
CA ILE A 55 -16.48 -9.64 -4.74
C ILE A 55 -18.00 -9.71 -4.83
N ASN A 56 -18.64 -10.52 -3.99
CA ASN A 56 -20.08 -10.76 -3.98
C ASN A 56 -20.89 -9.74 -3.16
N ALA A 57 -20.23 -8.79 -2.50
CA ALA A 57 -20.92 -7.77 -1.71
C ALA A 57 -21.64 -6.75 -2.61
N SER A 58 -22.71 -6.16 -2.08
CA SER A 58 -23.35 -4.99 -2.70
C SER A 58 -22.35 -3.83 -2.81
N PHE A 59 -22.62 -2.85 -3.67
CA PHE A 59 -21.79 -1.66 -3.81
C PHE A 59 -21.47 -0.99 -2.45
N LEU A 60 -22.50 -0.77 -1.63
CA LEU A 60 -22.31 -0.21 -0.28
C LEU A 60 -21.49 -1.14 0.62
N GLY A 61 -21.67 -2.46 0.49
CA GLY A 61 -20.85 -3.44 1.20
C GLY A 61 -19.37 -3.37 0.80
N LYS A 62 -19.08 -3.24 -0.50
CA LYS A 62 -17.70 -3.04 -1.01
C LYS A 62 -17.07 -1.76 -0.47
N ILE A 63 -17.82 -0.66 -0.42
CA ILE A 63 -17.33 0.60 0.16
C ILE A 63 -17.09 0.44 1.67
N PHE A 64 -18.07 -0.06 2.42
CA PHE A 64 -17.95 -0.14 3.88
C PHE A 64 -16.88 -1.15 4.33
N ILE A 65 -16.93 -2.37 3.79
CA ILE A 65 -15.99 -3.43 4.21
C ILE A 65 -14.64 -3.25 3.49
N GLY A 66 -14.64 -3.17 2.15
CA GLY A 66 -13.42 -3.17 1.36
C GLY A 66 -12.66 -1.85 1.37
N SER A 67 -13.37 -0.72 1.47
CA SER A 67 -12.71 0.60 1.40
C SER A 67 -12.58 1.31 2.75
N LEU A 68 -13.24 0.83 3.80
CA LEU A 68 -13.12 1.45 5.13
C LEU A 68 -12.58 0.47 6.17
N LEU A 69 -13.27 -0.64 6.43
CA LEU A 69 -12.88 -1.55 7.53
C LEU A 69 -11.60 -2.32 7.20
N ALA A 70 -11.49 -2.89 5.99
CA ALA A 70 -10.31 -3.65 5.59
C ALA A 70 -9.02 -2.79 5.66
N PRO A 71 -8.94 -1.57 5.10
CA PRO A 71 -7.77 -0.72 5.23
C PRO A 71 -7.35 -0.42 6.66
N ILE A 72 -8.30 -0.23 7.57
CA ILE A 72 -7.98 -0.01 8.99
C ILE A 72 -7.32 -1.24 9.59
N PHE A 73 -7.94 -2.43 9.41
CA PHE A 73 -7.44 -3.68 9.94
C PHE A 73 -6.09 -4.08 9.30
N GLU A 74 -6.00 -3.97 7.98
CA GLU A 74 -4.80 -4.33 7.24
C GLU A 74 -3.63 -3.42 7.57
N THR A 75 -3.87 -2.10 7.69
CA THR A 75 -2.82 -1.16 8.13
C THR A 75 -2.34 -1.49 9.54
N PHE A 76 -3.25 -1.87 10.43
CA PHE A 76 -2.87 -2.26 11.79
C PHE A 76 -2.00 -3.53 11.79
N VAL A 77 -2.43 -4.58 11.09
CA VAL A 77 -1.77 -5.88 11.10
C VAL A 77 -0.47 -5.88 10.29
N PHE A 78 -0.45 -5.23 9.12
CA PHE A 78 0.64 -5.39 8.15
C PHE A 78 1.60 -4.21 8.07
N GLN A 79 1.23 -3.03 8.56
CA GLN A 79 2.15 -1.89 8.64
C GLN A 79 2.49 -1.55 10.09
N TYR A 80 1.49 -1.26 10.92
CA TYR A 80 1.74 -0.83 12.29
C TYR A 80 2.50 -1.90 13.09
N ILE A 81 1.95 -3.09 13.24
CA ILE A 81 2.57 -4.14 14.08
C ILE A 81 3.99 -4.49 13.60
N PRO A 82 4.23 -4.91 12.34
CA PRO A 82 5.57 -5.31 11.93
C PRO A 82 6.57 -4.16 11.95
N ILE A 83 6.18 -2.95 11.54
CA ILE A 83 7.10 -1.80 11.54
C ILE A 83 7.48 -1.41 12.97
N GLU A 84 6.53 -1.36 13.91
CA GLU A 84 6.82 -1.02 15.31
C GLU A 84 7.63 -2.10 16.04
N LEU A 85 7.40 -3.39 15.73
CA LEU A 85 8.18 -4.49 16.30
C LEU A 85 9.61 -4.51 15.74
N LEU A 86 9.75 -4.43 14.41
CA LEU A 86 11.06 -4.44 13.75
C LEU A 86 11.89 -3.20 14.08
N ASP A 87 11.22 -2.09 14.40
CA ASP A 87 11.92 -0.88 14.83
C ASP A 87 12.65 -1.02 16.18
N LYS A 88 12.23 -1.96 17.00
CA LYS A 88 12.91 -2.29 18.27
C LYS A 88 14.16 -3.15 18.07
N ILE A 89 14.32 -3.78 16.91
CA ILE A 89 15.46 -4.65 16.61
C ILE A 89 16.67 -3.79 16.21
N LYS A 90 17.84 -4.11 16.75
CA LYS A 90 19.10 -3.41 16.45
C LYS A 90 19.69 -3.83 15.09
N ILE A 91 19.06 -3.41 14.01
CA ILE A 91 19.62 -3.57 12.65
C ILE A 91 20.53 -2.39 12.35
N LYS A 92 21.81 -2.65 12.10
CA LYS A 92 22.83 -1.59 11.96
C LYS A 92 22.82 -0.86 10.62
N LYS A 93 22.39 -1.51 9.53
CA LYS A 93 22.47 -0.94 8.17
C LYS A 93 21.17 -1.19 7.41
N ASN A 94 20.71 -0.17 6.67
CA ASN A 94 19.53 -0.24 5.80
C ASN A 94 18.24 -0.70 6.51
N LYS A 95 18.07 -0.38 7.79
CA LYS A 95 16.95 -0.81 8.62
C LYS A 95 15.60 -0.50 7.97
N ASP A 96 15.40 0.74 7.51
CA ASP A 96 14.13 1.16 6.90
C ASP A 96 13.78 0.32 5.66
N PHE A 97 14.77 0.02 4.83
CA PHE A 97 14.57 -0.82 3.65
C PHE A 97 14.17 -2.25 4.04
N PHE A 98 14.84 -2.82 5.03
CA PHE A 98 14.53 -4.16 5.53
C PHE A 98 13.13 -4.24 6.12
N VAL A 99 12.77 -3.26 6.96
CA VAL A 99 11.45 -3.14 7.58
C VAL A 99 10.36 -2.97 6.53
N LEU A 100 10.61 -2.11 5.51
CA LEU A 100 9.71 -1.89 4.39
C LEU A 100 9.42 -3.20 3.64
N ILE A 101 10.46 -3.94 3.26
CA ILE A 101 10.32 -5.19 2.51
C ILE A 101 9.55 -6.24 3.31
N ILE A 102 9.89 -6.43 4.59
CA ILE A 102 9.20 -7.41 5.44
C ILE A 102 7.72 -7.06 5.59
N SER A 103 7.40 -5.82 5.93
CA SER A 103 6.01 -5.38 6.07
C SER A 103 5.22 -5.57 4.77
N SER A 104 5.83 -5.25 3.61
CA SER A 104 5.21 -5.44 2.30
C SER A 104 4.99 -6.91 1.95
N LEU A 105 5.94 -7.79 2.30
CA LEU A 105 5.79 -9.24 2.14
C LEU A 105 4.66 -9.79 3.02
N PHE A 106 4.58 -9.39 4.29
CA PHE A 106 3.48 -9.81 5.15
C PHE A 106 2.12 -9.41 4.57
N PHE A 107 2.01 -8.19 4.05
CA PHE A 107 0.79 -7.73 3.38
C PHE A 107 0.46 -8.58 2.16
N SER A 108 1.41 -8.85 1.29
CA SER A 108 1.17 -9.59 0.05
C SER A 108 0.86 -11.07 0.26
N LEU A 109 1.53 -11.72 1.22
CA LEU A 109 1.35 -13.15 1.49
C LEU A 109 -0.01 -13.52 2.10
N THR A 110 -0.79 -12.55 2.54
CA THR A 110 -2.18 -12.77 2.93
C THR A 110 -3.17 -12.63 1.77
N HIS A 111 -2.67 -12.22 0.60
CA HIS A 111 -3.47 -12.00 -0.62
C HIS A 111 -3.18 -13.06 -1.69
N THR A 112 -3.13 -14.34 -1.30
CA THR A 112 -2.70 -15.48 -2.12
C THR A 112 -3.78 -15.99 -3.08
N TYR A 113 -4.55 -15.09 -3.70
CA TYR A 113 -5.59 -15.47 -4.67
C TYR A 113 -5.00 -15.93 -6.01
N SER A 114 -3.96 -15.25 -6.49
CA SER A 114 -3.13 -15.65 -7.63
C SER A 114 -1.74 -15.06 -7.48
N LEU A 115 -0.75 -15.58 -8.24
CA LEU A 115 0.62 -15.06 -8.23
C LEU A 115 0.66 -13.57 -8.65
N ILE A 116 -0.12 -13.20 -9.67
CA ILE A 116 -0.20 -11.80 -10.13
C ILE A 116 -0.79 -10.92 -9.04
N TYR A 117 -1.78 -11.41 -8.31
CA TYR A 117 -2.39 -10.66 -7.20
C TYR A 117 -1.40 -10.47 -6.04
N VAL A 118 -0.60 -11.50 -5.71
CA VAL A 118 0.48 -11.39 -4.71
C VAL A 118 1.51 -10.33 -5.12
N LEU A 119 1.96 -10.32 -6.38
CA LEU A 119 2.89 -9.31 -6.89
C LEU A 119 2.28 -7.89 -6.85
N TYR A 120 1.03 -7.77 -7.26
CA TYR A 120 0.28 -6.54 -7.20
C TYR A 120 0.19 -6.00 -5.76
N THR A 121 -0.23 -6.84 -4.80
CA THR A 121 -0.35 -6.45 -3.40
C THR A 121 1.00 -6.21 -2.74
N PHE A 122 2.08 -6.89 -3.18
CA PHE A 122 3.43 -6.60 -2.73
C PHE A 122 3.87 -5.17 -3.09
N VAL A 123 3.65 -4.75 -4.34
CA VAL A 123 3.95 -3.39 -4.78
C VAL A 123 3.10 -2.37 -4.01
N MET A 124 1.82 -2.67 -3.78
CA MET A 124 0.98 -1.82 -2.94
C MET A 124 1.49 -1.76 -1.50
N GLY A 125 1.91 -2.88 -0.94
CA GLY A 125 2.54 -2.96 0.38
C GLY A 125 3.78 -2.06 0.50
N ILE A 126 4.59 -1.95 -0.56
CA ILE A 126 5.74 -1.03 -0.61
C ILE A 126 5.27 0.43 -0.43
N PHE A 127 4.23 0.87 -1.15
CA PHE A 127 3.70 2.23 -1.00
C PHE A 127 3.18 2.51 0.41
N LEU A 128 2.41 1.58 0.98
CA LEU A 128 1.83 1.72 2.32
C LEU A 128 2.90 1.71 3.40
N SER A 129 3.85 0.77 3.33
CA SER A 129 4.94 0.65 4.31
C SER A 129 5.92 1.82 4.23
N TYR A 130 6.24 2.30 3.01
CA TYR A 130 7.03 3.51 2.83
C TYR A 130 6.34 4.74 3.43
N THR A 131 5.05 4.90 3.17
CA THR A 131 4.24 5.96 3.75
C THR A 131 4.28 5.92 5.28
N TYR A 132 4.09 4.73 5.86
CA TYR A 132 4.15 4.56 7.32
C TYR A 132 5.51 5.01 7.87
N ILE A 133 6.62 4.50 7.33
CA ILE A 133 7.97 4.83 7.77
C ILE A 133 8.27 6.33 7.62
N LEU A 134 7.87 6.94 6.50
CA LEU A 134 8.05 8.36 6.25
C LEU A 134 7.33 9.22 7.29
N TYR A 135 6.04 8.94 7.52
CA TYR A 135 5.23 9.72 8.46
C TYR A 135 5.57 9.43 9.93
N LYS A 136 6.06 8.24 10.25
CA LYS A 136 6.66 7.94 11.54
C LYS A 136 7.87 8.86 11.80
N LYS A 137 8.76 9.03 10.82
CA LYS A 137 9.90 9.96 10.91
C LYS A 137 9.48 11.44 11.02
N LYS A 138 8.35 11.79 10.42
CA LYS A 138 7.74 13.13 10.54
C LYS A 138 7.07 13.35 11.91
N ASN A 139 6.93 12.32 12.75
CA ASN A 139 6.13 12.32 13.98
C ASN A 139 4.69 12.80 13.75
N PHE A 140 4.09 12.38 12.65
CA PHE A 140 2.77 12.84 12.22
C PHE A 140 1.86 11.69 11.78
N HIS A 141 1.12 11.12 12.71
CA HIS A 141 0.01 10.16 12.52
C HIS A 141 0.21 9.11 11.40
N PRO A 142 1.30 8.32 11.39
CA PRO A 142 1.63 7.42 10.30
C PRO A 142 0.49 6.43 9.98
N PHE A 143 -0.15 5.87 10.99
CA PHE A 143 -1.27 4.94 10.86
C PHE A 143 -2.42 5.55 10.03
N TRP A 144 -2.90 6.73 10.43
CA TRP A 144 -4.05 7.36 9.77
C TRP A 144 -3.75 7.81 8.35
N ILE A 145 -2.51 8.26 8.06
CA ILE A 145 -2.12 8.65 6.70
C ILE A 145 -2.15 7.42 5.77
N VAL A 146 -1.66 6.27 6.23
CA VAL A 146 -1.72 5.01 5.48
C VAL A 146 -3.17 4.57 5.28
N VAL A 147 -3.99 4.57 6.33
CA VAL A 147 -5.42 4.24 6.24
C VAL A 147 -6.12 5.11 5.21
N ILE A 148 -5.90 6.43 5.23
CA ILE A 148 -6.53 7.36 4.28
C ILE A 148 -6.14 7.03 2.83
N ILE A 149 -4.85 6.83 2.55
CA ILE A 149 -4.37 6.49 1.20
C ILE A 149 -4.97 5.16 0.75
N HIS A 150 -4.93 4.14 1.59
CA HIS A 150 -5.44 2.82 1.28
C HIS A 150 -6.96 2.85 1.04
N SER A 151 -7.71 3.50 1.93
CA SER A 151 -9.17 3.66 1.80
C SER A 151 -9.55 4.43 0.53
N LEU A 152 -8.90 5.55 0.25
CA LEU A 152 -9.17 6.34 -0.96
C LEU A 152 -8.89 5.52 -2.22
N ARG A 153 -7.78 4.78 -2.25
CA ARG A 153 -7.44 3.93 -3.39
C ARG A 153 -8.48 2.84 -3.61
N ASN A 154 -8.89 2.12 -2.57
CA ASN A 154 -9.93 1.09 -2.68
C ASN A 154 -11.28 1.70 -3.08
N THR A 155 -11.65 2.85 -2.53
CA THR A 155 -12.88 3.57 -2.90
C THR A 155 -12.88 3.94 -4.38
N ILE A 156 -11.82 4.59 -4.87
CA ILE A 156 -11.70 4.99 -6.29
C ILE A 156 -11.76 3.75 -7.20
N THR A 157 -11.05 2.67 -6.84
CA THR A 157 -11.09 1.42 -7.61
C THR A 157 -12.49 0.81 -7.63
N THR A 158 -13.19 0.80 -6.49
CA THR A 158 -14.58 0.30 -6.40
C THR A 158 -15.53 1.12 -7.27
N PHE A 159 -15.38 2.45 -7.31
CA PHE A 159 -16.16 3.31 -8.19
C PHE A 159 -15.87 3.06 -9.67
N ILE A 160 -14.58 2.93 -10.04
CA ILE A 160 -14.19 2.62 -11.42
C ILE A 160 -14.83 1.30 -11.86
N LEU A 161 -14.70 0.22 -11.06
CA LEU A 161 -15.27 -1.09 -11.37
C LEU A 161 -16.81 -1.14 -11.32
N PHE A 162 -17.45 -0.16 -10.72
CA PHE A 162 -18.91 -0.05 -10.71
C PHE A 162 -19.43 0.68 -11.95
N LEU A 163 -18.67 1.60 -12.53
CA LEU A 163 -19.07 2.44 -13.65
C LEU A 163 -18.74 1.82 -15.01
N PHE A 164 -17.75 0.91 -15.08
CA PHE A 164 -17.25 0.27 -16.30
C PHE A 164 -17.27 -1.25 -16.20
#